data_515ba8021a13277eb113d2fb47355cd6
#
_entry.id   515ba8021a13277eb113d2fb47355cd6
#
_cell.length_a   1.000
_cell.length_b   1.000
_cell.length_c   1.000
_cell.angle_alpha   90.00
_cell.angle_beta   90.00
_cell.angle_gamma   90.00
#
_symmetry.space_group_name_H-M   'P 1'
#
loop_
_entity.id
_entity.type
_entity.pdbx_description
1 polymer ?
#
loop_
_entity_poly.entity_id
_entity_poly.type
_entity_poly.pdbx_seq_one_letter_code
_entity_poly.pdbx_strand_id
1 'polypeptide(L)'
;MKRIFLFLCIIALNFSCSSDDNNTQQPEQQIEPNFYALTVGNSWVYKNYKYNPQTGDYDDTGIIDSVSIVGTETIDGETYFKFKTETTGNDAEILYFNANGEQFEFRRELSGNLINETGDIVYTNNNYEERLVSESSWGNIFDKLTENIQTVNVVAGSFNCLDMERYAKSLDNTETFPALDHFYYSDGIGLISDSTSFASQSVAVGIRRLESYNVQ
;
A
#
# COMPACT_ATOMS: atom_id res chain seq x y z
N MET A 1 20.00 -88.34 2.30
CA MET A 1 21.37 -88.20 2.86
C MET A 1 21.69 -86.74 3.14
N LYS A 2 22.00 -86.45 4.43
CA LYS A 2 22.95 -85.46 4.89
C LYS A 2 22.75 -83.98 4.36
N ARG A 3 22.79 -82.95 5.12
CA ARG A 3 23.29 -82.66 6.48
C ARG A 3 22.66 -81.36 6.98
N ILE A 4 22.32 -81.34 8.26
CA ILE A 4 22.01 -80.19 9.12
C ILE A 4 23.23 -79.29 9.21
N PHE A 5 23.04 -77.96 9.10
CA PHE A 5 23.92 -76.99 9.71
C PHE A 5 23.12 -75.94 10.44
N LEU A 6 23.19 -76.04 11.75
CA LEU A 6 22.71 -75.13 12.76
C LEU A 6 23.67 -73.95 12.83
N PHE A 7 23.24 -72.74 12.63
CA PHE A 7 24.02 -71.57 13.02
C PHE A 7 23.22 -70.70 13.99
N LEU A 8 23.68 -70.77 15.21
CA LEU A 8 23.26 -69.97 16.34
C LEU A 8 23.91 -68.61 16.18
N CYS A 9 23.16 -67.51 16.04
CA CYS A 9 23.68 -66.16 16.15
C CYS A 9 22.94 -65.37 17.19
N ILE A 10 23.70 -64.93 18.10
CA ILE A 10 23.51 -64.23 19.33
C ILE A 10 22.75 -62.91 19.11
N ILE A 11 21.66 -62.73 19.83
CA ILE A 11 20.92 -61.47 19.96
C ILE A 11 21.66 -60.57 20.94
N ALA A 12 22.28 -59.50 20.41
CA ALA A 12 22.77 -58.41 21.24
C ALA A 12 21.66 -57.36 21.35
N LEU A 13 21.03 -57.26 22.49
CA LEU A 13 20.09 -56.20 22.86
C LEU A 13 20.88 -54.91 23.15
N ASN A 14 20.86 -54.01 22.21
CA ASN A 14 21.26 -52.62 22.47
C ASN A 14 20.02 -51.84 22.89
N PHE A 15 19.88 -51.60 24.19
CA PHE A 15 19.02 -50.58 24.73
C PHE A 15 19.66 -49.23 24.46
N SER A 16 19.23 -48.58 23.41
CA SER A 16 19.49 -47.15 23.19
C SER A 16 18.35 -46.36 23.86
N CYS A 17 18.67 -45.72 24.98
CA CYS A 17 17.84 -44.66 25.53
C CYS A 17 17.86 -43.50 24.57
N SER A 18 16.77 -43.28 23.89
CA SER A 18 16.48 -42.03 23.17
C SER A 18 15.79 -41.11 24.16
N SER A 19 16.46 -40.07 24.59
CA SER A 19 15.84 -38.92 25.23
C SER A 19 14.93 -38.23 24.21
N ASP A 20 13.64 -38.24 24.50
CA ASP A 20 12.62 -37.45 23.76
C ASP A 20 12.87 -35.95 24.00
N ASP A 21 13.72 -35.36 23.17
CA ASP A 21 13.65 -33.91 22.92
C ASP A 21 12.52 -33.66 21.95
N ASN A 22 11.32 -33.48 22.49
CA ASN A 22 10.19 -32.90 21.78
C ASN A 22 10.51 -31.42 21.45
N ASN A 23 11.43 -31.18 20.52
CA ASN A 23 11.56 -29.90 19.86
C ASN A 23 10.49 -29.84 18.78
N THR A 24 9.26 -29.51 19.19
CA THR A 24 8.21 -29.09 18.30
C THR A 24 8.67 -27.75 17.72
N GLN A 25 9.43 -27.79 16.63
CA GLN A 25 9.61 -26.60 15.81
C GLN A 25 8.21 -26.20 15.34
N GLN A 26 7.68 -25.17 15.97
CA GLN A 26 6.53 -24.43 15.48
C GLN A 26 6.90 -24.02 14.03
N PRO A 27 6.06 -24.28 13.02
CA PRO A 27 6.36 -23.84 11.68
C PRO A 27 6.70 -22.36 11.76
N GLU A 28 7.88 -21.99 11.30
CA GLU A 28 8.26 -20.60 11.13
C GLU A 28 7.19 -19.98 10.24
N GLN A 29 6.39 -19.08 10.83
CA GLN A 29 5.30 -18.41 10.11
C GLN A 29 5.98 -17.59 9.04
N GLN A 30 5.90 -18.05 7.79
CA GLN A 30 6.37 -17.33 6.64
C GLN A 30 5.58 -16.01 6.61
N ILE A 31 6.23 -14.91 6.97
CA ILE A 31 5.64 -13.57 6.87
C ILE A 31 5.57 -13.29 5.37
N GLU A 32 4.36 -13.37 4.82
CA GLU A 32 4.12 -12.97 3.43
C GLU A 32 4.46 -11.48 3.28
N PRO A 33 5.09 -11.09 2.16
CA PRO A 33 5.38 -9.69 1.89
C PRO A 33 4.10 -8.86 1.97
N ASN A 34 4.05 -7.87 2.85
CA ASN A 34 2.89 -7.00 3.07
C ASN A 34 3.25 -5.57 2.66
N PHE A 35 3.56 -5.37 1.38
CA PHE A 35 3.98 -4.08 0.84
C PHE A 35 3.03 -2.94 1.23
N TYR A 36 1.73 -3.20 1.21
CA TYR A 36 0.70 -2.20 1.47
C TYR A 36 0.31 -2.08 2.95
N ALA A 37 1.00 -2.77 3.85
CA ALA A 37 0.70 -2.81 5.28
C ALA A 37 -0.76 -3.19 5.59
N LEU A 38 -1.31 -4.17 4.87
CA LEU A 38 -2.70 -4.62 5.00
C LEU A 38 -2.87 -5.51 6.24
N THR A 39 -2.95 -4.88 7.41
CA THR A 39 -3.20 -5.55 8.70
C THR A 39 -4.24 -4.77 9.49
N VAL A 40 -5.25 -5.47 10.02
CA VAL A 40 -6.29 -4.85 10.88
C VAL A 40 -5.62 -4.26 12.13
N GLY A 41 -5.93 -3.00 12.43
CA GLY A 41 -5.33 -2.25 13.52
C GLY A 41 -4.21 -1.30 13.09
N ASN A 42 -3.70 -1.42 11.87
CA ASN A 42 -2.78 -0.44 11.32
C ASN A 42 -3.45 0.91 11.15
N SER A 43 -2.69 1.99 11.37
CA SER A 43 -3.21 3.36 11.27
C SER A 43 -2.15 4.37 10.86
N TRP A 44 -2.60 5.44 10.23
CA TRP A 44 -1.79 6.54 9.72
C TRP A 44 -2.50 7.86 9.98
N VAL A 45 -1.74 8.90 10.23
CA VAL A 45 -2.24 10.27 10.33
C VAL A 45 -1.53 11.10 9.28
N TYR A 46 -2.30 11.78 8.46
CA TYR A 46 -1.79 12.65 7.41
C TYR A 46 -2.21 14.09 7.66
N LYS A 47 -1.33 15.03 7.29
CA LYS A 47 -1.66 16.45 7.16
C LYS A 47 -1.76 16.85 5.71
N ASN A 48 -2.69 17.76 5.44
CA ASN A 48 -2.97 18.29 4.13
C ASN A 48 -2.42 19.72 4.01
N TYR A 49 -1.71 19.98 2.91
CA TYR A 49 -1.04 21.25 2.63
C TYR A 49 -1.51 21.80 1.30
N LYS A 50 -1.73 23.11 1.23
CA LYS A 50 -2.19 23.81 0.04
C LYS A 50 -1.06 24.63 -0.55
N TYR A 51 -0.90 24.61 -1.88
CA TYR A 51 0.06 25.45 -2.58
C TYR A 51 -0.25 26.94 -2.39
N ASN A 52 0.78 27.70 -2.04
CA ASN A 52 0.75 29.16 -1.91
C ASN A 52 1.54 29.80 -3.05
N PRO A 53 0.88 30.40 -4.06
CA PRO A 53 1.57 30.98 -5.20
C PRO A 53 2.41 32.23 -4.88
N GLN A 54 2.22 32.87 -3.70
CA GLN A 54 2.98 34.05 -3.28
C GLN A 54 4.38 33.63 -2.76
N THR A 55 4.47 32.47 -2.11
CA THR A 55 5.72 31.96 -1.56
C THR A 55 6.37 30.93 -2.45
N GLY A 56 5.60 30.26 -3.30
CA GLY A 56 6.02 29.08 -4.08
C GLY A 56 6.12 27.81 -3.23
N ASP A 57 5.55 27.79 -2.04
CA ASP A 57 5.63 26.74 -1.05
C ASP A 57 4.24 26.20 -0.68
N TYR A 58 4.18 25.23 0.22
CA TYR A 58 2.93 24.61 0.67
C TYR A 58 2.63 24.97 2.13
N ASP A 59 1.50 25.64 2.35
CA ASP A 59 1.03 26.02 3.68
C ASP A 59 0.20 24.88 4.31
N ASP A 60 0.39 24.65 5.62
CA ASP A 60 -0.44 23.73 6.40
C ASP A 60 -1.88 24.27 6.45
N THR A 61 -2.85 23.44 6.07
CA THR A 61 -4.27 23.82 6.05
C THR A 61 -4.97 23.58 7.38
N GLY A 62 -4.35 22.84 8.30
CA GLY A 62 -5.00 22.31 9.50
C GLY A 62 -5.91 21.12 9.24
N ILE A 63 -6.03 20.65 7.99
CA ILE A 63 -6.84 19.48 7.64
C ILE A 63 -6.04 18.20 7.94
N ILE A 64 -6.65 17.31 8.72
CA ILE A 64 -6.07 16.05 9.16
C ILE A 64 -6.94 14.89 8.67
N ASP A 65 -6.31 13.90 8.03
CA ASP A 65 -6.91 12.61 7.71
C ASP A 65 -6.32 11.54 8.64
N SER A 66 -7.16 10.95 9.49
CA SER A 66 -6.83 9.79 10.31
C SER A 66 -7.33 8.53 9.62
N VAL A 67 -6.40 7.73 9.09
CA VAL A 67 -6.69 6.50 8.34
C VAL A 67 -6.44 5.30 9.22
N SER A 68 -7.32 4.30 9.21
CA SER A 68 -7.13 3.04 9.94
C SER A 68 -7.76 1.86 9.22
N ILE A 69 -7.18 0.68 9.37
CA ILE A 69 -7.80 -0.57 8.94
C ILE A 69 -8.61 -1.12 10.10
N VAL A 70 -9.93 -0.99 10.02
CA VAL A 70 -10.86 -1.28 11.13
C VAL A 70 -11.40 -2.71 11.12
N GLY A 71 -11.15 -3.47 10.06
CA GLY A 71 -11.61 -4.85 9.92
C GLY A 71 -11.46 -5.36 8.51
N THR A 72 -12.10 -6.49 8.24
CA THR A 72 -12.22 -7.06 6.89
C THR A 72 -13.69 -7.27 6.55
N GLU A 73 -13.99 -7.31 5.25
CA GLU A 73 -15.32 -7.62 4.73
C GLU A 73 -15.19 -8.56 3.53
N THR A 74 -16.14 -9.49 3.37
CA THR A 74 -16.20 -10.38 2.21
C THR A 74 -17.15 -9.77 1.18
N ILE A 75 -16.60 -9.44 0.00
CA ILE A 75 -17.34 -8.86 -1.13
C ILE A 75 -17.14 -9.81 -2.32
N ASP A 76 -18.23 -10.32 -2.87
CA ASP A 76 -18.24 -11.27 -4.01
C ASP A 76 -17.33 -12.51 -3.80
N GLY A 77 -17.22 -12.97 -2.55
CA GLY A 77 -16.41 -14.15 -2.18
C GLY A 77 -14.95 -13.88 -1.89
N GLU A 78 -14.50 -12.63 -2.04
CA GLU A 78 -13.15 -12.18 -1.80
C GLU A 78 -13.05 -11.36 -0.52
N THR A 79 -11.94 -11.46 0.21
CA THR A 79 -11.72 -10.71 1.46
C THR A 79 -11.03 -9.39 1.17
N TYR A 80 -11.65 -8.29 1.60
CA TYR A 80 -11.12 -6.94 1.54
C TYR A 80 -10.85 -6.39 2.93
N PHE A 81 -9.80 -5.60 3.07
CA PHE A 81 -9.54 -4.77 4.25
C PHE A 81 -10.41 -3.52 4.18
N LYS A 82 -11.11 -3.24 5.29
CA LYS A 82 -11.95 -2.05 5.45
C LYS A 82 -11.14 -0.91 6.02
N PHE A 83 -10.85 0.07 5.18
CA PHE A 83 -10.21 1.32 5.56
C PHE A 83 -11.27 2.31 6.02
N LYS A 84 -11.01 2.95 7.15
CA LYS A 84 -11.77 4.10 7.63
C LYS A 84 -10.85 5.32 7.57
N THR A 85 -11.28 6.38 6.90
CA THR A 85 -10.67 7.71 6.96
C THR A 85 -11.60 8.62 7.75
N GLU A 86 -11.08 9.27 8.79
CA GLU A 86 -11.75 10.33 9.52
C GLU A 86 -11.03 11.64 9.24
N THR A 87 -11.71 12.56 8.55
CA THR A 87 -11.17 13.88 8.19
C THR A 87 -11.73 14.94 9.10
N THR A 88 -10.87 15.82 9.56
CA THR A 88 -11.20 17.01 10.38
C THR A 88 -10.48 18.25 9.87
N GLY A 89 -11.03 19.43 10.14
CA GLY A 89 -10.39 20.72 9.83
C GLY A 89 -10.67 21.25 8.43
N ASN A 90 -11.42 20.56 7.57
CA ASN A 90 -11.82 21.08 6.27
C ASN A 90 -13.12 21.89 6.34
N ASP A 91 -13.14 22.89 7.24
CA ASP A 91 -14.32 23.75 7.45
C ASP A 91 -14.53 24.71 6.27
N ALA A 92 -13.50 24.94 5.46
CA ALA A 92 -13.57 25.76 4.25
C ALA A 92 -14.07 24.98 3.02
N GLU A 93 -14.41 23.69 3.17
CA GLU A 93 -14.89 22.82 2.11
C GLU A 93 -13.99 22.83 0.85
N ILE A 94 -12.66 22.74 1.06
CA ILE A 94 -11.69 22.71 -0.03
C ILE A 94 -11.90 21.42 -0.84
N LEU A 95 -12.35 21.54 -2.08
CA LEU A 95 -12.88 20.45 -2.91
C LEU A 95 -11.88 19.34 -3.28
N TYR A 96 -10.58 19.63 -3.25
CA TYR A 96 -9.53 18.64 -3.55
C TYR A 96 -8.95 17.96 -2.32
N PHE A 97 -9.51 18.22 -1.14
CA PHE A 97 -9.28 17.47 0.09
C PHE A 97 -10.57 16.77 0.53
N ASN A 98 -10.43 15.76 1.36
CA ASN A 98 -11.58 15.04 1.91
C ASN A 98 -12.50 15.99 2.70
N ALA A 99 -13.80 15.79 2.57
CA ALA A 99 -14.78 16.46 3.42
C ALA A 99 -14.65 15.96 4.88
N ASN A 100 -14.99 16.83 5.84
CA ASN A 100 -15.04 16.44 7.25
C ASN A 100 -15.98 15.25 7.47
N GLY A 101 -15.58 14.32 8.34
CA GLY A 101 -16.34 13.13 8.71
C GLY A 101 -15.67 11.83 8.35
N GLU A 102 -16.43 10.75 8.44
CA GLU A 102 -15.94 9.39 8.20
C GLU A 102 -16.23 8.94 6.77
N GLN A 103 -15.25 8.30 6.15
CA GLN A 103 -15.35 7.64 4.85
C GLN A 103 -14.80 6.23 4.95
N PHE A 104 -15.37 5.30 4.19
CA PHE A 104 -14.94 3.90 4.16
C PHE A 104 -14.58 3.50 2.74
N GLU A 105 -13.48 2.73 2.63
CA GLU A 105 -13.00 2.15 1.38
C GLU A 105 -12.63 0.69 1.63
N PHE A 106 -12.73 -0.13 0.59
CA PHE A 106 -12.36 -1.53 0.65
C PHE A 106 -11.19 -1.78 -0.29
N ARG A 107 -10.14 -2.41 0.22
CA ARG A 107 -8.92 -2.66 -0.55
C ARG A 107 -8.39 -4.05 -0.26
N ARG A 108 -7.82 -4.68 -1.28
CA ARG A 108 -7.05 -5.92 -1.14
C ARG A 108 -5.86 -5.92 -2.06
N GLU A 109 -4.86 -6.74 -1.76
CA GLU A 109 -3.77 -7.00 -2.69
C GLU A 109 -4.14 -8.12 -3.65
N LEU A 110 -3.80 -7.94 -4.92
CA LEU A 110 -3.91 -8.95 -5.97
C LEU A 110 -2.73 -8.82 -6.92
N SER A 111 -1.80 -9.79 -6.86
CA SER A 111 -0.64 -9.87 -7.77
C SER A 111 0.20 -8.59 -7.81
N GLY A 112 0.48 -8.00 -6.65
CA GLY A 112 1.25 -6.77 -6.50
C GLY A 112 0.45 -5.48 -6.75
N ASN A 113 -0.86 -5.59 -7.00
CA ASN A 113 -1.74 -4.43 -7.12
C ASN A 113 -2.57 -4.26 -5.85
N LEU A 114 -2.69 -3.04 -5.37
CA LEU A 114 -3.73 -2.66 -4.42
C LEU A 114 -4.98 -2.33 -5.22
N ILE A 115 -6.03 -3.11 -5.05
CA ILE A 115 -7.30 -2.93 -5.78
C ILE A 115 -8.45 -2.58 -4.83
N ASN A 116 -9.44 -1.85 -5.36
CA ASN A 116 -10.69 -1.58 -4.67
C ASN A 116 -11.73 -2.70 -4.92
N GLU A 117 -12.93 -2.55 -4.34
CA GLU A 117 -14.04 -3.51 -4.45
C GLU A 117 -14.64 -3.62 -5.86
N THR A 118 -14.40 -2.64 -6.73
CA THR A 118 -14.80 -2.69 -8.14
C THR A 118 -13.75 -3.34 -9.03
N GLY A 119 -12.57 -3.68 -8.46
CA GLY A 119 -11.45 -4.27 -9.18
C GLY A 119 -10.51 -3.26 -9.82
N ASP A 120 -10.74 -1.95 -9.59
CA ASP A 120 -9.85 -0.92 -10.09
C ASP A 120 -8.55 -0.92 -9.30
N ILE A 121 -7.43 -0.75 -10.02
CA ILE A 121 -6.12 -0.66 -9.40
C ILE A 121 -5.93 0.74 -8.81
N VAL A 122 -5.79 0.81 -7.50
CA VAL A 122 -5.49 2.03 -6.74
C VAL A 122 -4.00 2.34 -6.81
N TYR A 123 -3.16 1.31 -6.70
CA TYR A 123 -1.70 1.39 -6.77
C TYR A 123 -1.12 0.07 -7.25
N THR A 124 0.09 0.09 -7.85
CA THR A 124 0.87 -1.10 -8.20
C THR A 124 2.29 -0.97 -7.67
N ASN A 125 2.90 -2.09 -7.23
CA ASN A 125 4.29 -2.12 -6.78
C ASN A 125 5.24 -2.86 -7.75
N ASN A 126 4.72 -3.39 -8.85
CA ASN A 126 5.49 -4.25 -9.75
C ASN A 126 5.14 -4.14 -11.25
N ASN A 127 4.20 -3.26 -11.61
CA ASN A 127 3.85 -3.02 -13.02
C ASN A 127 4.25 -1.60 -13.43
N TYR A 128 5.25 -1.49 -14.30
CA TYR A 128 5.84 -0.24 -14.78
C TYR A 128 5.24 0.24 -16.11
N GLU A 129 4.29 -0.51 -16.66
CA GLU A 129 3.58 -0.11 -17.89
C GLU A 129 2.59 1.03 -17.60
N GLU A 130 2.47 1.94 -18.57
CA GLU A 130 1.44 2.99 -18.53
C GLU A 130 0.05 2.35 -18.54
N ARG A 131 -0.81 2.78 -17.63
CA ARG A 131 -2.14 2.23 -17.45
C ARG A 131 -3.20 3.34 -17.58
N LEU A 132 -4.19 3.14 -18.42
CA LEU A 132 -5.38 3.99 -18.47
C LEU A 132 -6.21 3.76 -17.18
N VAL A 133 -6.45 4.84 -16.44
CA VAL A 133 -7.24 4.83 -15.20
C VAL A 133 -8.70 5.21 -15.49
N SER A 134 -8.90 6.27 -16.25
CA SER A 134 -10.25 6.72 -16.60
C SER A 134 -10.25 7.57 -17.87
N GLU A 135 -11.40 7.58 -18.53
CA GLU A 135 -11.70 8.44 -19.67
C GLU A 135 -12.70 9.52 -19.27
N SER A 136 -12.51 10.73 -19.75
CA SER A 136 -13.42 11.85 -19.53
C SER A 136 -13.68 12.61 -20.83
N SER A 137 -14.61 13.54 -20.83
CA SER A 137 -14.93 14.35 -22.04
C SER A 137 -13.83 15.33 -22.45
N TRP A 138 -12.81 15.53 -21.59
CA TRP A 138 -11.73 16.50 -21.85
C TRP A 138 -10.35 15.83 -21.99
N GLY A 139 -10.20 14.56 -21.61
CA GLY A 139 -8.93 13.84 -21.67
C GLY A 139 -8.97 12.51 -20.96
N ASN A 140 -7.90 11.75 -21.09
CA ASN A 140 -7.70 10.43 -20.53
C ASN A 140 -6.68 10.51 -19.39
N ILE A 141 -6.95 9.85 -18.26
CA ILE A 141 -6.08 9.83 -17.07
C ILE A 141 -5.30 8.52 -17.07
N PHE A 142 -3.99 8.63 -16.87
CA PHE A 142 -3.07 7.52 -16.83
C PHE A 142 -2.29 7.47 -15.52
N ASP A 143 -1.93 6.26 -15.10
CA ASP A 143 -0.95 6.00 -14.04
C ASP A 143 0.25 5.29 -14.63
N LYS A 144 1.42 5.54 -14.03
CA LYS A 144 2.67 4.84 -14.34
C LYS A 144 3.55 4.75 -13.10
N LEU A 145 3.95 3.54 -12.73
CA LEU A 145 4.98 3.33 -11.71
C LEU A 145 6.34 3.72 -12.28
N THR A 146 7.15 4.48 -11.53
CA THR A 146 8.52 4.82 -11.93
C THR A 146 9.50 3.74 -11.47
N GLU A 147 10.60 3.56 -12.24
CA GLU A 147 11.63 2.58 -11.90
C GLU A 147 12.55 3.03 -10.76
N ASN A 148 12.57 4.31 -10.46
CA ASN A 148 13.49 4.90 -9.49
C ASN A 148 12.86 4.96 -8.10
N ILE A 149 13.59 4.43 -7.11
CA ILE A 149 13.26 4.62 -5.70
C ILE A 149 13.55 6.06 -5.31
N GLN A 150 12.56 6.73 -4.72
CA GLN A 150 12.67 8.10 -4.22
C GLN A 150 12.80 8.10 -2.69
N THR A 151 13.70 8.92 -2.16
CA THR A 151 13.72 9.16 -0.70
C THR A 151 12.78 10.32 -0.38
N VAL A 152 11.69 10.02 0.32
CA VAL A 152 10.68 11.00 0.73
C VAL A 152 10.83 11.32 2.22
N ASN A 153 10.99 12.61 2.52
CA ASN A 153 11.11 13.10 3.89
C ASN A 153 9.80 13.76 4.32
N VAL A 154 9.21 13.24 5.37
CA VAL A 154 7.99 13.76 6.02
C VAL A 154 8.19 13.83 7.52
N VAL A 155 7.24 14.37 8.29
CA VAL A 155 7.35 14.47 9.76
C VAL A 155 7.51 13.09 10.40
N ALA A 156 6.85 12.07 9.88
CA ALA A 156 6.95 10.68 10.35
C ALA A 156 8.34 10.05 10.16
N GLY A 157 9.20 10.60 9.29
CA GLY A 157 10.53 10.08 9.01
C GLY A 157 11.00 10.25 7.57
N SER A 158 12.02 9.46 7.21
CA SER A 158 12.61 9.38 5.86
C SER A 158 12.37 7.98 5.31
N PHE A 159 11.75 7.88 4.15
CA PHE A 159 11.29 6.61 3.56
C PHE A 159 11.82 6.43 2.14
N ASN A 160 12.19 5.21 1.80
CA ASN A 160 12.46 4.82 0.42
C ASN A 160 11.13 4.40 -0.22
N CYS A 161 10.69 5.14 -1.22
CA CYS A 161 9.37 4.98 -1.81
C CYS A 161 9.46 4.60 -3.29
N LEU A 162 8.55 3.75 -3.71
CA LEU A 162 8.15 3.66 -5.10
C LEU A 162 7.19 4.82 -5.39
N ASP A 163 7.34 5.45 -6.55
CA ASP A 163 6.54 6.58 -7.00
C ASP A 163 5.64 6.15 -8.16
N MET A 164 4.34 6.24 -7.98
CA MET A 164 3.39 6.11 -9.07
C MET A 164 2.95 7.51 -9.50
N GLU A 165 3.26 7.86 -10.73
CA GLU A 165 2.86 9.11 -11.37
C GLU A 165 1.46 8.98 -11.97
N ARG A 166 0.63 10.01 -11.76
CA ARG A 166 -0.68 10.17 -12.40
C ARG A 166 -0.70 11.44 -13.23
N TYR A 167 -1.12 11.33 -14.47
CA TYR A 167 -1.19 12.45 -15.40
C TYR A 167 -2.32 12.27 -16.41
N ALA A 168 -2.65 13.33 -17.12
CA ALA A 168 -3.68 13.30 -18.14
C ALA A 168 -3.11 13.58 -19.53
N LYS A 169 -3.73 12.99 -20.55
CA LYS A 169 -3.48 13.26 -21.96
C LYS A 169 -4.76 13.76 -22.64
N SER A 170 -4.60 14.40 -23.80
CA SER A 170 -5.71 14.73 -24.68
C SER A 170 -6.50 13.50 -25.09
N LEU A 171 -7.73 13.67 -25.61
CA LEU A 171 -8.60 12.56 -26.02
C LEU A 171 -7.95 11.62 -27.05
N ASP A 172 -7.10 12.15 -27.92
CA ASP A 172 -6.34 11.38 -28.91
C ASP A 172 -4.97 10.88 -28.38
N ASN A 173 -4.66 11.14 -27.12
CA ASN A 173 -3.42 10.79 -26.43
C ASN A 173 -2.14 11.39 -27.05
N THR A 174 -2.25 12.45 -27.86
CA THR A 174 -1.10 13.08 -28.53
C THR A 174 -0.41 14.12 -27.67
N GLU A 175 -1.13 14.76 -26.76
CA GLU A 175 -0.63 15.80 -25.87
C GLU A 175 -0.79 15.37 -24.41
N THR A 176 0.27 15.55 -23.60
CA THR A 176 0.21 15.38 -22.14
C THR A 176 -0.04 16.74 -21.49
N PHE A 177 -1.02 16.80 -20.60
CA PHE A 177 -1.28 17.99 -19.80
C PHE A 177 -0.17 18.23 -18.78
N PRO A 178 0.05 19.48 -18.31
CA PRO A 178 1.18 19.83 -17.44
C PRO A 178 1.08 19.27 -16.03
N ALA A 179 -0.09 18.80 -15.57
CA ALA A 179 -0.26 18.25 -14.25
C ALA A 179 0.43 16.90 -14.11
N LEU A 180 1.13 16.73 -13.00
CA LEU A 180 1.73 15.47 -12.60
C LEU A 180 1.48 15.28 -11.10
N ASP A 181 0.73 14.25 -10.74
CA ASP A 181 0.52 13.84 -9.36
C ASP A 181 1.42 12.66 -9.03
N HIS A 182 1.86 12.60 -7.78
CA HIS A 182 2.73 11.57 -7.25
C HIS A 182 2.05 10.81 -6.11
N PHE A 183 2.26 9.50 -6.08
CA PHE A 183 1.81 8.62 -5.00
C PHE A 183 3.02 7.83 -4.50
N TYR A 184 3.58 8.25 -3.38
CA TYR A 184 4.77 7.66 -2.78
C TYR A 184 4.40 6.58 -1.76
N TYR A 185 4.69 5.32 -2.09
CA TYR A 185 4.46 4.19 -1.19
C TYR A 185 5.79 3.59 -0.74
N SER A 186 5.90 3.28 0.55
CA SER A 186 7.03 2.58 1.14
C SER A 186 6.62 1.18 1.56
N ASP A 187 7.50 0.20 1.26
CA ASP A 187 7.29 -1.21 1.58
C ASP A 187 7.03 -1.41 3.08
N GLY A 188 5.96 -2.14 3.39
CA GLY A 188 5.53 -2.45 4.73
C GLY A 188 4.96 -1.27 5.55
N ILE A 189 4.95 -0.05 4.97
CA ILE A 189 4.39 1.14 5.64
C ILE A 189 3.12 1.62 4.95
N GLY A 190 3.06 1.53 3.61
CA GLY A 190 1.95 2.06 2.82
C GLY A 190 2.23 3.45 2.26
N LEU A 191 1.19 4.28 2.11
CA LEU A 191 1.29 5.63 1.53
C LEU A 191 2.07 6.57 2.46
N ILE A 192 3.06 7.25 1.92
CA ILE A 192 3.90 8.24 2.64
C ILE A 192 3.47 9.66 2.30
N SER A 193 3.21 9.93 1.01
CA SER A 193 2.75 11.23 0.53
C SER A 193 2.06 11.07 -0.80
N ASP A 194 1.08 11.91 -1.06
CA ASP A 194 0.46 12.06 -2.38
C ASP A 194 0.20 13.52 -2.71
N SER A 195 -0.08 13.78 -3.99
CA SER A 195 -0.39 15.11 -4.50
C SER A 195 -1.68 15.09 -5.31
N THR A 196 -2.27 16.27 -5.47
CA THR A 196 -3.45 16.51 -6.29
C THR A 196 -3.26 17.77 -7.12
N SER A 197 -3.49 17.66 -8.42
CA SER A 197 -3.33 18.75 -9.40
C SER A 197 -4.60 18.97 -10.22
N PHE A 198 -4.77 20.19 -10.70
CA PHE A 198 -5.68 20.43 -11.83
C PHE A 198 -4.93 20.19 -13.14
N ALA A 199 -5.53 19.53 -14.12
CA ALA A 199 -4.90 19.13 -15.37
C ALA A 199 -4.13 20.24 -16.09
N SER A 200 -4.57 21.50 -15.97
CA SER A 200 -3.97 22.68 -16.59
C SER A 200 -2.80 23.30 -15.82
N GLN A 201 -2.42 22.76 -14.67
CA GLN A 201 -1.39 23.35 -13.78
C GLN A 201 -0.21 22.40 -13.63
N SER A 202 1.01 22.93 -13.71
CA SER A 202 2.25 22.17 -13.53
C SER A 202 2.67 22.01 -12.07
N VAL A 203 1.92 22.61 -11.14
CA VAL A 203 2.18 22.52 -9.70
C VAL A 203 0.95 21.94 -9.01
N ALA A 204 1.16 20.97 -8.15
CA ALA A 204 0.07 20.39 -7.37
C ALA A 204 -0.60 21.45 -6.49
N VAL A 205 -1.94 21.48 -6.49
CA VAL A 205 -2.72 22.42 -5.67
C VAL A 205 -2.77 22.01 -4.21
N GLY A 206 -2.61 20.72 -3.96
CA GLY A 206 -2.58 20.12 -2.63
C GLY A 206 -1.60 18.97 -2.55
N ILE A 207 -1.03 18.77 -1.38
CA ILE A 207 -0.22 17.59 -1.04
C ILE A 207 -0.64 17.08 0.32
N ARG A 208 -0.58 15.77 0.49
CA ARG A 208 -0.82 15.09 1.75
C ARG A 208 0.47 14.40 2.19
N ARG A 209 0.85 14.56 3.47
CA ARG A 209 2.09 14.02 4.03
C ARG A 209 1.82 13.25 5.30
N LEU A 210 2.50 12.12 5.46
CA LEU A 210 2.44 11.29 6.66
C LEU A 210 3.04 12.03 7.85
N GLU A 211 2.24 12.21 8.91
CA GLU A 211 2.62 12.85 10.17
C GLU A 211 3.05 11.81 11.21
N SER A 212 2.31 10.70 11.29
CA SER A 212 2.60 9.57 12.16
C SER A 212 1.92 8.30 11.68
N TYR A 213 2.39 7.15 12.14
CA TYR A 213 1.81 5.85 11.81
C TYR A 213 2.02 4.84 12.94
N ASN A 214 1.16 3.82 12.96
CA ASN A 214 1.32 2.62 13.78
C ASN A 214 1.03 1.41 12.90
N VAL A 215 2.08 0.69 12.50
CA VAL A 215 2.04 -0.46 11.60
C VAL A 215 2.66 -1.66 12.32
N GLN A 216 2.02 -2.85 12.18
CA GLN A 216 2.41 -4.11 12.81
C GLN A 216 3.09 -5.03 11.81
#